data_f5accc4bffb20a0921d2a8abaa7f0771
#
_entry.id   f5accc4bffb20a0921d2a8abaa7f0771
#
_cell.length_a   1.000
_cell.length_b   1.000
_cell.length_c   1.000
_cell.angle_alpha   90.00
_cell.angle_beta   90.00
_cell.angle_gamma   90.00
#
_symmetry.space_group_name_H-M   'P 1'
#
loop_
_entity.id
_entity.type
_entity.pdbx_description
1 polymer ?
#
loop_
_entity_poly.entity_id
_entity_poly.type
_entity_poly.pdbx_seq_one_letter_code
_entity_poly.pdbx_strand_id
1 'polypeptide(L)'
;KPTMDITKIPQIKHTNSGNFFVLAGPCAIEGEEMALRIAERLVEITDKLEIPYVFKGSFKKANRSRIDSFSGIGDEKALKILQKVSQTFGIPTVTDIHTNEDAPMAAEYVDVLQIPAFLVRQTDLVVAAAKTGKTVNLKKGQFMSPESMKHAVQKVLDCQNENVMVTDRGTMFGYQDMIVDFRGIPTMKQFATTVLDVTHSLQQPNQMSGVTGGRPDMIETIAKAGIVTGVDGIFIETHFDPANAKSDGANMLHLDYFENLMTKLVAIRKTINQF
;
A
#
# COMPACT_ATOMS: atom_id res chain seq x y z
N LYS A 1 9.77 5.67 -20.74
CA LYS A 1 9.87 6.71 -19.71
C LYS A 1 10.30 6.07 -18.39
N PRO A 2 11.17 6.70 -17.60
CA PRO A 2 11.68 6.04 -16.40
C PRO A 2 10.54 5.84 -15.40
N THR A 3 10.41 4.62 -14.94
CA THR A 3 9.77 4.30 -13.67
C THR A 3 10.50 5.03 -12.55
N MET A 4 9.80 5.37 -11.48
CA MET A 4 10.42 5.98 -10.30
C MET A 4 11.63 5.14 -9.84
N ASP A 5 12.71 5.81 -9.53
CA ASP A 5 13.85 5.16 -8.89
C ASP A 5 13.51 4.92 -7.41
N ILE A 6 13.27 3.66 -7.05
CA ILE A 6 12.90 3.29 -5.68
C ILE A 6 13.99 3.64 -4.66
N THR A 7 15.25 3.79 -5.09
CA THR A 7 16.34 4.20 -4.19
C THR A 7 16.16 5.61 -3.65
N LYS A 8 15.25 6.40 -4.22
CA LYS A 8 14.87 7.73 -3.71
C LYS A 8 14.04 7.67 -2.42
N ILE A 9 13.49 6.52 -2.09
CA ILE A 9 12.83 6.34 -0.79
C ILE A 9 13.92 6.19 0.27
N PRO A 10 13.96 7.06 1.30
CA PRO A 10 14.99 7.01 2.33
C PRO A 10 15.03 5.65 3.05
N GLN A 11 16.23 5.18 3.35
CA GLN A 11 16.47 3.96 4.13
C GLN A 11 15.97 2.65 3.50
N ILE A 12 15.45 2.67 2.27
CA ILE A 12 15.03 1.42 1.62
C ILE A 12 16.25 0.54 1.34
N LYS A 13 16.14 -0.74 1.64
CA LYS A 13 17.22 -1.73 1.51
C LYS A 13 16.95 -2.69 0.36
N HIS A 14 17.95 -3.49 0.01
CA HIS A 14 17.84 -4.61 -0.93
C HIS A 14 17.42 -4.22 -2.36
N THR A 15 17.66 -2.99 -2.76
CA THR A 15 17.22 -2.46 -4.06
C THR A 15 17.95 -3.11 -5.26
N ASN A 16 19.03 -3.84 -5.03
CA ASN A 16 19.80 -4.55 -6.06
C ASN A 16 19.51 -6.06 -6.12
N SER A 17 18.55 -6.55 -5.34
CA SER A 17 18.25 -8.00 -5.25
C SER A 17 17.55 -8.58 -6.48
N GLY A 18 16.97 -7.73 -7.32
CA GLY A 18 16.08 -8.16 -8.42
C GLY A 18 14.67 -8.51 -7.97
N ASN A 19 14.35 -8.39 -6.69
CA ASN A 19 13.02 -8.62 -6.17
C ASN A 19 12.08 -7.43 -6.39
N PHE A 20 10.79 -7.70 -6.31
CA PHE A 20 9.74 -6.70 -6.13
C PHE A 20 9.90 -6.05 -4.75
N PHE A 21 9.38 -4.83 -4.59
CA PHE A 21 9.30 -4.22 -3.26
C PHE A 21 7.94 -4.50 -2.60
N VAL A 22 7.87 -4.32 -1.30
CA VAL A 22 6.64 -4.57 -0.53
C VAL A 22 6.30 -3.37 0.34
N LEU A 23 5.04 -2.94 0.25
CA LEU A 23 4.41 -2.03 1.19
C LEU A 23 3.52 -2.89 2.10
N ALA A 24 3.92 -3.12 3.33
CA ALA A 24 3.20 -4.04 4.21
C ALA A 24 3.13 -3.54 5.66
N GLY A 25 2.01 -3.81 6.29
CA GLY A 25 1.75 -3.48 7.68
C GLY A 25 0.27 -3.59 8.03
N PRO A 26 -0.15 -3.11 9.20
CA PRO A 26 -1.54 -3.13 9.61
C PRO A 26 -2.40 -2.16 8.80
N CYS A 27 -3.70 -2.36 8.82
CA CYS A 27 -4.64 -1.42 8.22
C CYS A 27 -4.52 -0.03 8.85
N ALA A 28 -4.53 0.02 10.19
CA ALA A 28 -4.39 1.26 10.96
C ALA A 28 -3.45 1.06 12.14
N ILE A 29 -2.86 2.16 12.60
CA ILE A 29 -2.07 2.18 13.84
C ILE A 29 -3.03 2.15 15.03
N GLU A 30 -3.01 1.06 15.78
CA GLU A 30 -3.87 0.84 16.95
C GLU A 30 -3.14 1.12 18.27
N GLY A 31 -1.80 1.16 18.24
CA GLY A 31 -0.92 1.40 19.37
C GLY A 31 0.54 1.14 19.01
N GLU A 32 1.45 1.53 19.89
CA GLU A 32 2.89 1.41 19.67
C GLU A 32 3.35 -0.05 19.66
N GLU A 33 2.92 -0.83 20.67
CA GLU A 33 3.32 -2.23 20.82
C GLU A 33 2.95 -3.06 19.58
N MET A 34 1.71 -2.94 19.10
CA MET A 34 1.28 -3.69 17.92
C MET A 34 2.06 -3.30 16.66
N ALA A 35 2.34 -2.00 16.48
CA ALA A 35 3.07 -1.50 15.33
C ALA A 35 4.52 -2.02 15.33
N LEU A 36 5.21 -1.93 16.46
CA LEU A 36 6.58 -2.42 16.60
C LEU A 36 6.66 -3.95 16.41
N ARG A 37 5.72 -4.68 16.99
CA ARG A 37 5.67 -6.16 16.87
C ARG A 37 5.47 -6.61 15.41
N ILE A 38 4.55 -5.97 14.70
CA ILE A 38 4.31 -6.29 13.27
C ILE A 38 5.54 -5.90 12.45
N ALA A 39 6.08 -4.71 12.65
CA ALA A 39 7.26 -4.23 11.92
C ALA A 39 8.47 -5.14 12.13
N GLU A 40 8.75 -5.56 13.35
CA GLU A 40 9.88 -6.46 13.66
C GLU A 40 9.82 -7.75 12.84
N ARG A 41 8.64 -8.39 12.81
CA ARG A 41 8.47 -9.62 12.05
C ARG A 41 8.59 -9.41 10.54
N LEU A 42 8.01 -8.32 10.02
CA LEU A 42 8.10 -7.99 8.60
C LEU A 42 9.54 -7.66 8.17
N VAL A 43 10.29 -6.94 9.00
CA VAL A 43 11.71 -6.64 8.76
C VAL A 43 12.54 -7.92 8.73
N GLU A 44 12.33 -8.82 9.70
CA GLU A 44 13.02 -10.10 9.75
C GLU A 44 12.82 -10.91 8.45
N ILE A 45 11.58 -11.00 7.98
CA ILE A 45 11.25 -11.75 6.76
C ILE A 45 11.80 -11.07 5.51
N THR A 46 11.62 -9.76 5.37
CA THR A 46 12.06 -9.03 4.19
C THR A 46 13.58 -8.95 4.09
N ASP A 47 14.29 -8.83 5.20
CA ASP A 47 15.74 -8.89 5.22
C ASP A 47 16.25 -10.29 4.83
N LYS A 48 15.65 -11.35 5.36
CA LYS A 48 15.98 -12.74 5.02
C LYS A 48 15.81 -13.03 3.52
N LEU A 49 14.77 -12.48 2.92
CA LEU A 49 14.43 -12.70 1.50
C LEU A 49 14.96 -11.61 0.57
N GLU A 50 15.68 -10.63 1.10
CA GLU A 50 16.23 -9.49 0.36
C GLU A 50 15.15 -8.74 -0.45
N ILE A 51 14.01 -8.49 0.18
CA ILE A 51 12.90 -7.72 -0.40
C ILE A 51 12.98 -6.27 0.05
N PRO A 52 13.01 -5.28 -0.84
CA PRO A 52 12.87 -3.87 -0.46
C PRO A 52 11.53 -3.64 0.25
N TYR A 53 11.56 -2.97 1.40
CA TYR A 53 10.42 -2.93 2.30
C TYR A 53 10.09 -1.52 2.79
N VAL A 54 8.80 -1.19 2.80
CA VAL A 54 8.22 0.02 3.39
C VAL A 54 7.12 -0.41 4.37
N PHE A 55 7.21 0.02 5.62
CA PHE A 55 6.16 -0.26 6.61
C PHE A 55 4.95 0.61 6.35
N LYS A 56 3.77 -0.02 6.24
CA LYS A 56 2.50 0.65 6.03
C LYS A 56 1.65 0.66 7.29
N GLY A 57 1.11 1.81 7.62
CA GLY A 57 0.04 1.95 8.61
C GLY A 57 -0.70 3.26 8.42
N SER A 58 -2.04 3.24 8.50
CA SER A 58 -2.84 4.46 8.45
C SER A 58 -2.84 5.12 9.83
N PHE A 59 -2.53 6.41 9.89
CA PHE A 59 -2.63 7.16 11.16
C PHE A 59 -4.08 7.49 11.50
N LYS A 60 -4.97 7.56 10.49
CA LYS A 60 -6.42 7.69 10.65
C LYS A 60 -7.16 7.02 9.49
N LYS A 61 -8.43 6.73 9.69
CA LYS A 61 -9.38 6.24 8.68
C LYS A 61 -10.52 7.23 8.50
N ALA A 62 -10.81 7.62 7.26
CA ALA A 62 -11.82 8.62 6.94
C ALA A 62 -13.09 8.04 6.31
N ASN A 63 -13.00 6.90 5.62
CA ASN A 63 -14.10 6.26 4.89
C ASN A 63 -14.69 5.10 5.69
N ARG A 64 -15.39 5.40 6.78
CA ARG A 64 -16.02 4.36 7.61
C ARG A 64 -17.48 4.15 7.23
N SER A 65 -17.93 2.89 7.25
CA SER A 65 -19.33 2.54 6.98
C SER A 65 -20.29 3.02 8.08
N ARG A 66 -19.77 3.16 9.31
CA ARG A 66 -20.54 3.61 10.47
C ARG A 66 -19.84 4.77 11.15
N ILE A 67 -20.61 5.68 11.72
CA ILE A 67 -20.10 6.85 12.43
C ILE A 67 -19.30 6.48 13.70
N ASP A 68 -19.63 5.36 14.32
CA ASP A 68 -18.99 4.84 15.53
C ASP A 68 -17.83 3.86 15.24
N SER A 69 -17.46 3.67 13.96
CA SER A 69 -16.32 2.83 13.59
C SER A 69 -15.00 3.46 14.03
N PHE A 70 -14.03 2.61 14.37
CA PHE A 70 -12.69 3.05 14.72
C PHE A 70 -12.08 3.92 13.62
N SER A 71 -11.64 5.11 13.94
CA SER A 71 -11.04 6.05 13.01
C SER A 71 -9.57 6.36 13.30
N GLY A 72 -9.08 6.08 14.51
CA GLY A 72 -7.69 6.31 14.91
C GLY A 72 -7.52 6.49 16.41
N ILE A 73 -6.28 6.65 16.83
CA ILE A 73 -5.85 6.87 18.23
C ILE A 73 -5.40 8.30 18.51
N GLY A 74 -5.60 9.20 17.53
CA GLY A 74 -5.07 10.55 17.50
C GLY A 74 -3.96 10.69 16.47
N ASP A 75 -4.06 11.72 15.63
CA ASP A 75 -3.20 11.86 14.43
C ASP A 75 -1.72 11.96 14.81
N GLU A 76 -1.37 12.88 15.68
CA GLU A 76 0.04 13.08 16.10
C GLU A 76 0.60 11.84 16.79
N LYS A 77 -0.18 11.21 17.67
CA LYS A 77 0.24 9.99 18.36
C LYS A 77 0.54 8.85 17.37
N ALA A 78 -0.33 8.63 16.41
CA ALA A 78 -0.15 7.59 15.39
C ALA A 78 1.04 7.89 14.47
N LEU A 79 1.22 9.16 14.06
CA LEU A 79 2.35 9.58 13.23
C LEU A 79 3.69 9.42 13.96
N LYS A 80 3.75 9.73 15.25
CA LYS A 80 4.95 9.49 16.10
C LYS A 80 5.27 8.00 16.23
N ILE A 81 4.25 7.15 16.28
CA ILE A 81 4.46 5.68 16.27
C ILE A 81 5.07 5.24 14.95
N LEU A 82 4.58 5.74 13.81
CA LEU A 82 5.17 5.46 12.50
C LEU A 82 6.64 5.89 12.44
N GLN A 83 6.95 7.08 12.92
CA GLN A 83 8.32 7.57 13.01
C GLN A 83 9.19 6.69 13.91
N LYS A 84 8.66 6.22 15.03
CA LYS A 84 9.37 5.31 15.93
C LYS A 84 9.67 3.96 15.27
N VAL A 85 8.74 3.41 14.49
CA VAL A 85 8.97 2.21 13.68
C VAL A 85 10.15 2.43 12.72
N SER A 86 10.14 3.55 11.98
CA SER A 86 11.22 3.92 11.08
C SER A 86 12.58 4.00 11.78
N GLN A 87 12.64 4.69 12.90
CA GLN A 87 13.87 4.88 13.67
C GLN A 87 14.37 3.58 14.32
N THR A 88 13.46 2.76 14.82
CA THR A 88 13.81 1.49 15.51
C THR A 88 14.41 0.48 14.56
N PHE A 89 13.86 0.36 13.35
CA PHE A 89 14.26 -0.67 12.40
C PHE A 89 15.07 -0.15 11.20
N GLY A 90 15.24 1.15 11.08
CA GLY A 90 15.96 1.77 9.97
C GLY A 90 15.26 1.50 8.63
N ILE A 91 13.94 1.64 8.56
CA ILE A 91 13.11 1.40 7.38
C ILE A 91 12.21 2.59 7.06
N PRO A 92 11.83 2.78 5.80
CA PRO A 92 10.85 3.79 5.43
C PRO A 92 9.44 3.39 5.83
N THR A 93 8.56 4.39 5.95
CA THR A 93 7.14 4.22 6.27
C THR A 93 6.24 4.92 5.28
N VAL A 94 5.01 4.43 5.16
CA VAL A 94 3.94 5.00 4.35
C VAL A 94 2.65 5.11 5.16
N THR A 95 1.95 6.23 5.00
CA THR A 95 0.60 6.42 5.54
C THR A 95 -0.29 7.11 4.51
N ASP A 96 -1.58 6.90 4.60
CA ASP A 96 -2.57 7.58 3.76
C ASP A 96 -2.99 8.92 4.36
N ILE A 97 -3.26 9.88 3.48
CA ILE A 97 -3.73 11.23 3.82
C ILE A 97 -5.13 11.45 3.23
N HIS A 98 -5.92 12.35 3.83
CA HIS A 98 -7.33 12.54 3.47
C HIS A 98 -7.69 14.00 3.22
N THR A 99 -6.94 14.94 3.77
CA THR A 99 -7.11 16.39 3.58
C THR A 99 -5.80 17.02 3.15
N ASN A 100 -5.89 18.23 2.61
CA ASN A 100 -4.68 18.96 2.18
C ASN A 100 -3.73 19.23 3.34
N GLU A 101 -4.27 19.49 4.51
CA GLU A 101 -3.51 19.76 5.74
C GLU A 101 -2.78 18.51 6.25
N ASP A 102 -3.30 17.32 5.98
CA ASP A 102 -2.64 16.08 6.34
C ASP A 102 -1.27 15.94 5.65
N ALA A 103 -1.14 16.45 4.43
CA ALA A 103 0.07 16.23 3.63
C ALA A 103 1.34 16.80 4.29
N PRO A 104 1.43 18.09 4.61
CA PRO A 104 2.63 18.62 5.28
C PRO A 104 2.82 18.03 6.67
N MET A 105 1.73 17.78 7.41
CA MET A 105 1.79 17.20 8.75
C MET A 105 2.38 15.77 8.70
N ALA A 106 1.84 14.89 7.87
CA ALA A 106 2.32 13.51 7.76
C ALA A 106 3.73 13.44 7.18
N ALA A 107 4.10 14.34 6.26
CA ALA A 107 5.42 14.39 5.65
C ALA A 107 6.57 14.60 6.65
N GLU A 108 6.28 15.15 7.83
CA GLU A 108 7.29 15.28 8.90
C GLU A 108 7.65 13.94 9.54
N TYR A 109 6.82 12.92 9.40
CA TYR A 109 6.94 11.64 10.11
C TYR A 109 7.14 10.44 9.22
N VAL A 110 6.72 10.50 7.95
CA VAL A 110 6.76 9.37 7.01
C VAL A 110 7.50 9.72 5.73
N ASP A 111 7.89 8.69 4.97
CA ASP A 111 8.68 8.84 3.74
C ASP A 111 7.81 8.78 2.48
N VAL A 112 6.67 8.13 2.56
CA VAL A 112 5.73 7.96 1.45
C VAL A 112 4.34 8.40 1.89
N LEU A 113 3.70 9.25 1.08
CA LEU A 113 2.31 9.67 1.27
C LEU A 113 1.41 8.91 0.30
N GLN A 114 0.35 8.31 0.82
CA GLN A 114 -0.61 7.56 0.01
C GLN A 114 -1.91 8.33 -0.16
N ILE A 115 -2.36 8.42 -1.40
CA ILE A 115 -3.69 8.95 -1.73
C ILE A 115 -4.67 7.78 -1.82
N PRO A 116 -5.72 7.74 -0.98
CA PRO A 116 -6.74 6.70 -1.04
C PRO A 116 -7.45 6.65 -2.39
N ALA A 117 -7.89 5.47 -2.79
CA ALA A 117 -8.50 5.25 -4.09
C ALA A 117 -9.72 6.15 -4.35
N PHE A 118 -10.57 6.34 -3.33
CA PHE A 118 -11.77 7.18 -3.46
C PHE A 118 -11.48 8.68 -3.51
N LEU A 119 -10.24 9.12 -3.23
CA LEU A 119 -9.81 10.52 -3.25
C LEU A 119 -8.81 10.83 -4.38
N VAL A 120 -8.44 9.86 -5.19
CA VAL A 120 -7.35 10.00 -6.17
C VAL A 120 -7.62 11.07 -7.25
N ARG A 121 -8.87 11.43 -7.46
CA ARG A 121 -9.26 12.52 -8.38
C ARG A 121 -9.28 13.91 -7.74
N GLN A 122 -9.09 14.03 -6.44
CA GLN A 122 -9.03 15.31 -5.72
C GLN A 122 -7.71 16.00 -6.04
N THR A 123 -7.76 16.95 -6.98
CA THR A 123 -6.56 17.64 -7.49
C THR A 123 -5.77 18.30 -6.37
N ASP A 124 -6.44 19.04 -5.49
CA ASP A 124 -5.76 19.76 -4.41
C ASP A 124 -5.04 18.83 -3.44
N LEU A 125 -5.63 17.67 -3.14
CA LEU A 125 -5.02 16.67 -2.28
C LEU A 125 -3.76 16.05 -2.92
N VAL A 126 -3.85 15.68 -4.20
CA VAL A 126 -2.70 15.13 -4.95
C VAL A 126 -1.58 16.16 -5.04
N VAL A 127 -1.90 17.41 -5.32
CA VAL A 127 -0.94 18.51 -5.38
C VAL A 127 -0.31 18.78 -4.02
N ALA A 128 -1.10 18.76 -2.94
CA ALA A 128 -0.57 18.94 -1.58
C ALA A 128 0.44 17.83 -1.23
N ALA A 129 0.13 16.59 -1.55
CA ALA A 129 1.08 15.48 -1.38
C ALA A 129 2.35 15.67 -2.21
N ALA A 130 2.21 15.97 -3.49
CA ALA A 130 3.34 16.16 -4.41
C ALA A 130 4.30 17.28 -3.95
N LYS A 131 3.76 18.38 -3.47
CA LYS A 131 4.53 19.57 -3.01
C LYS A 131 5.36 19.30 -1.76
N THR A 132 5.10 18.23 -1.00
CA THR A 132 5.95 17.85 0.13
C THR A 132 7.32 17.34 -0.32
N GLY A 133 7.48 16.97 -1.58
CA GLY A 133 8.69 16.33 -2.10
C GLY A 133 8.83 14.85 -1.73
N LYS A 134 7.91 14.32 -0.94
CA LYS A 134 7.91 12.90 -0.59
C LYS A 134 7.42 12.04 -1.76
N THR A 135 7.76 10.76 -1.74
CA THR A 135 7.18 9.79 -2.67
C THR A 135 5.67 9.74 -2.49
N VAL A 136 4.93 9.76 -3.60
CA VAL A 136 3.46 9.71 -3.60
C VAL A 136 3.00 8.38 -4.18
N ASN A 137 2.23 7.63 -3.39
CA ASN A 137 1.54 6.42 -3.84
C ASN A 137 0.08 6.75 -4.16
N LEU A 138 -0.30 6.67 -5.43
CA LEU A 138 -1.65 6.94 -5.91
C LEU A 138 -2.42 5.63 -6.02
N LYS A 139 -3.38 5.40 -5.14
CA LYS A 139 -4.29 4.25 -5.26
C LYS A 139 -5.27 4.48 -6.41
N LYS A 140 -5.32 3.54 -7.36
CA LYS A 140 -6.28 3.62 -8.46
C LYS A 140 -7.70 3.54 -7.94
N GLY A 141 -8.53 4.51 -8.30
CA GLY A 141 -9.96 4.47 -7.98
C GLY A 141 -10.63 3.23 -8.58
N GLN A 142 -11.54 2.61 -7.81
CA GLN A 142 -12.28 1.42 -8.24
C GLN A 142 -13.11 1.67 -9.50
N PHE A 143 -13.44 2.91 -9.75
CA PHE A 143 -14.26 3.42 -10.86
C PHE A 143 -13.41 3.92 -12.04
N MET A 144 -12.08 3.79 -11.99
CA MET A 144 -11.16 4.33 -12.98
C MET A 144 -10.54 3.23 -13.83
N SER A 145 -10.35 3.54 -15.13
CA SER A 145 -9.54 2.70 -15.99
C SER A 145 -8.04 2.86 -15.68
N PRO A 146 -7.21 1.84 -15.98
CA PRO A 146 -5.75 1.96 -15.83
C PRO A 146 -5.16 3.16 -16.58
N GLU A 147 -5.61 3.43 -17.80
CA GLU A 147 -5.14 4.53 -18.63
C GLU A 147 -5.42 5.90 -17.99
N SER A 148 -6.55 6.04 -17.31
CA SER A 148 -6.95 7.31 -16.69
C SER A 148 -6.06 7.72 -15.52
N MET A 149 -5.34 6.77 -14.93
CA MET A 149 -4.37 7.07 -13.86
C MET A 149 -3.20 7.92 -14.31
N LYS A 150 -2.93 7.98 -15.62
CA LYS A 150 -1.94 8.88 -16.20
C LYS A 150 -2.19 10.35 -15.81
N HIS A 151 -3.45 10.76 -15.70
CA HIS A 151 -3.80 12.12 -15.32
C HIS A 151 -3.44 12.42 -13.86
N ALA A 152 -3.67 11.49 -12.96
CA ALA A 152 -3.26 11.64 -11.55
C ALA A 152 -1.73 11.68 -11.40
N VAL A 153 -1.02 10.81 -12.12
CA VAL A 153 0.45 10.82 -12.17
C VAL A 153 0.96 12.17 -12.71
N GLN A 154 0.35 12.68 -13.78
CA GLN A 154 0.77 13.94 -14.37
C GLN A 154 0.68 15.11 -13.39
N LYS A 155 -0.35 15.16 -12.53
CA LYS A 155 -0.46 16.19 -11.49
C LYS A 155 0.72 16.19 -10.52
N VAL A 156 1.26 15.01 -10.19
CA VAL A 156 2.45 14.90 -9.34
C VAL A 156 3.69 15.39 -10.09
N LEU A 157 3.84 14.98 -11.36
CA LEU A 157 4.96 15.41 -12.21
C LEU A 157 4.95 16.93 -12.46
N ASP A 158 3.77 17.53 -12.63
CA ASP A 158 3.61 18.98 -12.84
C ASP A 158 4.05 19.79 -11.59
N CYS A 159 4.07 19.15 -10.42
CA CYS A 159 4.66 19.72 -9.20
C CYS A 159 6.18 19.51 -9.11
N GLN A 160 6.84 19.08 -10.19
CA GLN A 160 8.28 18.77 -10.22
C GLN A 160 8.67 17.65 -9.25
N ASN A 161 7.75 16.73 -8.97
CA ASN A 161 8.00 15.54 -8.15
C ASN A 161 7.92 14.29 -9.04
N GLU A 162 9.06 13.65 -9.29
CA GLU A 162 9.15 12.43 -10.10
C GLU A 162 8.95 11.14 -9.27
N ASN A 163 8.86 11.27 -7.94
CA ASN A 163 8.76 10.14 -7.03
C ASN A 163 7.29 9.72 -6.87
N VAL A 164 6.73 9.08 -7.88
CA VAL A 164 5.32 8.67 -7.92
C VAL A 164 5.16 7.23 -8.34
N MET A 165 4.28 6.51 -7.65
CA MET A 165 3.85 5.15 -7.98
C MET A 165 2.33 5.08 -8.02
N VAL A 166 1.82 4.07 -8.72
CA VAL A 166 0.39 3.76 -8.81
C VAL A 166 0.15 2.38 -8.22
N THR A 167 -0.87 2.26 -7.39
CA THR A 167 -1.30 0.98 -6.81
C THR A 167 -2.68 0.62 -7.34
N ASP A 168 -2.79 -0.51 -8.03
CA ASP A 168 -4.07 -1.11 -8.40
C ASP A 168 -4.65 -1.84 -7.19
N ARG A 169 -5.92 -1.58 -6.89
CA ARG A 169 -6.67 -2.23 -5.81
C ARG A 169 -7.99 -2.83 -6.31
N GLY A 170 -8.05 -3.11 -7.59
CA GLY A 170 -9.22 -3.67 -8.24
C GLY A 170 -10.22 -2.62 -8.72
N THR A 171 -11.17 -3.10 -9.48
CA THR A 171 -12.24 -2.33 -10.10
C THR A 171 -13.59 -2.88 -9.66
N MET A 172 -14.55 -2.01 -9.41
CA MET A 172 -15.95 -2.41 -9.17
C MET A 172 -16.52 -3.02 -10.44
N PHE A 173 -17.09 -4.21 -10.32
CA PHE A 173 -17.64 -4.91 -11.48
C PHE A 173 -19.09 -5.38 -11.26
N GLY A 174 -19.62 -5.32 -10.08
CA GLY A 174 -20.91 -5.89 -9.69
C GLY A 174 -20.71 -7.10 -8.78
N TYR A 175 -21.82 -7.77 -8.43
CA TYR A 175 -21.82 -8.94 -7.54
C TYR A 175 -21.09 -8.75 -6.20
N GLN A 176 -20.91 -7.49 -5.77
CA GLN A 176 -20.23 -7.10 -4.52
C GLN A 176 -18.74 -7.53 -4.43
N ASP A 177 -18.16 -7.95 -5.52
CA ASP A 177 -16.74 -8.30 -5.61
C ASP A 177 -15.95 -7.23 -6.36
N MET A 178 -14.64 -7.18 -6.09
CA MET A 178 -13.67 -6.45 -6.89
C MET A 178 -13.03 -7.40 -7.90
N ILE A 179 -12.61 -6.85 -9.04
CA ILE A 179 -11.87 -7.57 -10.07
C ILE A 179 -10.55 -6.86 -10.33
N VAL A 180 -9.47 -7.63 -10.45
CA VAL A 180 -8.20 -7.13 -10.97
C VAL A 180 -8.14 -7.46 -12.45
N ASP A 181 -8.12 -6.43 -13.29
CA ASP A 181 -7.80 -6.60 -14.72
C ASP A 181 -6.27 -6.52 -14.89
N PHE A 182 -5.62 -7.66 -14.98
CA PHE A 182 -4.17 -7.75 -15.08
C PHE A 182 -3.61 -7.11 -16.37
N ARG A 183 -4.42 -6.86 -17.39
CA ARG A 183 -4.01 -6.06 -18.57
C ARG A 183 -3.69 -4.62 -18.21
N GLY A 184 -4.24 -4.12 -17.12
CA GLY A 184 -3.97 -2.80 -16.59
C GLY A 184 -2.55 -2.62 -16.05
N ILE A 185 -1.91 -3.69 -15.59
CA ILE A 185 -0.55 -3.62 -15.04
C ILE A 185 0.46 -3.14 -16.09
N PRO A 186 0.62 -3.81 -17.25
CA PRO A 186 1.53 -3.31 -18.28
C PRO A 186 1.14 -1.94 -18.83
N THR A 187 -0.14 -1.60 -18.83
CA THR A 187 -0.61 -0.26 -19.22
C THR A 187 -0.07 0.82 -18.27
N MET A 188 -0.25 0.64 -16.98
CA MET A 188 0.21 1.61 -15.98
C MET A 188 1.74 1.68 -15.88
N LYS A 189 2.43 0.57 -16.11
CA LYS A 189 3.90 0.53 -16.17
C LYS A 189 4.50 1.40 -17.27
N GLN A 190 3.74 1.79 -18.28
CA GLN A 190 4.21 2.71 -19.31
C GLN A 190 4.45 4.14 -18.79
N PHE A 191 3.83 4.51 -17.67
CA PHE A 191 3.92 5.88 -17.16
C PHE A 191 4.21 5.99 -15.66
N ALA A 192 4.18 4.89 -14.89
CA ALA A 192 4.50 4.90 -13.46
C ALA A 192 5.01 3.55 -12.96
N THR A 193 5.77 3.57 -11.88
CA THR A 193 6.02 2.38 -11.05
C THR A 193 4.68 1.84 -10.57
N THR A 194 4.43 0.54 -10.77
CA THR A 194 3.11 -0.06 -10.58
C THR A 194 3.13 -1.12 -9.49
N VAL A 195 2.25 -0.96 -8.52
CA VAL A 195 2.05 -1.81 -7.36
C VAL A 195 0.68 -2.48 -7.44
N LEU A 196 0.57 -3.72 -6.99
CA LEU A 196 -0.69 -4.42 -6.83
C LEU A 196 -1.02 -4.59 -5.34
N ASP A 197 -2.18 -4.10 -4.93
CA ASP A 197 -2.76 -4.32 -3.62
C ASP A 197 -3.52 -5.65 -3.62
N VAL A 198 -2.96 -6.64 -2.95
CA VAL A 198 -3.50 -8.00 -2.89
C VAL A 198 -4.48 -8.22 -1.73
N THR A 199 -4.71 -7.18 -0.94
CA THR A 199 -5.67 -7.19 0.17
C THR A 199 -6.99 -6.54 -0.25
N HIS A 200 -6.93 -5.26 -0.63
CA HIS A 200 -8.13 -4.49 -0.96
C HIS A 200 -8.75 -4.87 -2.31
N SER A 201 -7.99 -5.48 -3.21
CA SER A 201 -8.54 -6.05 -4.45
C SER A 201 -9.48 -7.25 -4.23
N LEU A 202 -9.49 -7.77 -3.01
CA LEU A 202 -10.35 -8.87 -2.57
C LEU A 202 -11.44 -8.43 -1.58
N GLN A 203 -11.61 -7.13 -1.37
CA GLN A 203 -12.69 -6.62 -0.54
C GLN A 203 -14.06 -6.95 -1.13
N GLN A 204 -15.02 -7.21 -0.24
CA GLN A 204 -16.43 -7.35 -0.54
C GLN A 204 -17.19 -6.22 0.15
N PRO A 205 -17.34 -5.06 -0.50
CA PRO A 205 -18.00 -3.90 0.08
C PRO A 205 -19.52 -4.10 0.20
N ASN A 206 -20.16 -3.18 0.93
CA ASN A 206 -21.62 -3.11 1.03
C ASN A 206 -22.29 -4.38 1.60
N GLN A 207 -21.65 -5.04 2.56
CA GLN A 207 -22.22 -6.18 3.24
C GLN A 207 -23.37 -5.75 4.17
N MET A 208 -24.37 -6.60 4.33
CA MET A 208 -25.53 -6.34 5.20
C MET A 208 -25.13 -6.14 6.67
N SER A 209 -23.98 -6.68 7.09
CA SER A 209 -23.43 -6.48 8.44
C SER A 209 -22.93 -5.07 8.71
N GLY A 210 -22.82 -4.21 7.68
CA GLY A 210 -22.22 -2.88 7.79
C GLY A 210 -20.69 -2.90 7.93
N VAL A 211 -20.06 -4.05 7.75
CA VAL A 211 -18.61 -4.23 7.75
C VAL A 211 -18.19 -4.78 6.40
N THR A 212 -17.12 -4.22 5.82
CA THR A 212 -16.56 -4.72 4.56
C THR A 212 -16.00 -6.12 4.76
N GLY A 213 -16.52 -7.07 3.97
CA GLY A 213 -15.99 -8.43 3.91
C GLY A 213 -14.74 -8.54 3.02
N GLY A 214 -14.16 -9.72 2.95
CA GLY A 214 -13.00 -10.00 2.11
C GLY A 214 -12.73 -11.48 1.92
N ARG A 215 -11.77 -11.77 1.04
CA ARG A 215 -11.35 -13.11 0.64
C ARG A 215 -9.85 -13.30 0.87
N PRO A 216 -9.36 -13.33 2.14
CA PRO A 216 -7.93 -13.53 2.41
C PRO A 216 -7.41 -14.89 1.91
N ASP A 217 -8.28 -15.87 1.71
CA ASP A 217 -7.97 -17.15 1.07
C ASP A 217 -7.49 -17.00 -0.39
N MET A 218 -7.82 -15.90 -1.06
CA MET A 218 -7.44 -15.62 -2.44
C MET A 218 -6.20 -14.72 -2.57
N ILE A 219 -5.62 -14.25 -1.48
CA ILE A 219 -4.46 -13.34 -1.50
C ILE A 219 -3.29 -13.97 -2.26
N GLU A 220 -2.95 -15.22 -2.00
CA GLU A 220 -1.87 -15.91 -2.69
C GLU A 220 -2.12 -15.99 -4.21
N THR A 221 -3.35 -16.28 -4.62
CA THR A 221 -3.72 -16.35 -6.05
C THR A 221 -3.50 -15.01 -6.75
N ILE A 222 -4.00 -13.93 -6.17
CA ILE A 222 -3.86 -12.59 -6.76
C ILE A 222 -2.40 -12.12 -6.72
N ALA A 223 -1.69 -12.36 -5.63
CA ALA A 223 -0.29 -11.99 -5.49
C ALA A 223 0.60 -12.69 -6.54
N LYS A 224 0.43 -13.99 -6.71
CA LYS A 224 1.16 -14.76 -7.74
C LYS A 224 0.89 -14.22 -9.15
N ALA A 225 -0.37 -13.97 -9.48
CA ALA A 225 -0.74 -13.39 -10.78
C ALA A 225 -0.10 -12.01 -10.97
N GLY A 226 -0.06 -11.18 -9.93
CA GLY A 226 0.61 -9.88 -9.97
C GLY A 226 2.11 -10.00 -10.28
N ILE A 227 2.81 -10.89 -9.60
CA ILE A 227 4.25 -11.12 -9.85
C ILE A 227 4.49 -11.59 -11.28
N VAL A 228 3.70 -12.54 -11.76
CA VAL A 228 3.79 -13.04 -13.15
C VAL A 228 3.55 -11.93 -14.16
N THR A 229 2.60 -11.04 -13.89
CA THR A 229 2.30 -9.90 -14.78
C THR A 229 3.39 -8.81 -14.74
N GLY A 230 4.33 -8.89 -13.81
CA GLY A 230 5.49 -7.99 -13.74
C GLY A 230 5.25 -6.72 -12.93
N VAL A 231 4.41 -6.75 -11.88
CA VAL A 231 4.30 -5.62 -10.96
C VAL A 231 5.65 -5.28 -10.34
N ASP A 232 5.89 -4.00 -10.09
CA ASP A 232 7.13 -3.54 -9.45
C ASP A 232 7.09 -3.78 -7.94
N GLY A 233 5.90 -3.75 -7.35
CA GLY A 233 5.70 -3.95 -5.93
C GLY A 233 4.35 -4.58 -5.57
N ILE A 234 4.27 -5.06 -4.34
CA ILE A 234 3.07 -5.62 -3.72
C ILE A 234 2.70 -4.77 -2.51
N PHE A 235 1.42 -4.44 -2.40
CA PHE A 235 0.82 -3.83 -1.21
C PHE A 235 -0.01 -4.89 -0.49
N ILE A 236 0.23 -5.09 0.81
CA ILE A 236 -0.47 -6.11 1.58
C ILE A 236 -0.67 -5.66 3.03
N GLU A 237 -1.90 -5.75 3.51
CA GLU A 237 -2.18 -5.56 4.94
C GLU A 237 -2.09 -6.88 5.69
N THR A 238 -1.44 -6.83 6.86
CA THR A 238 -1.22 -8.00 7.71
C THR A 238 -1.29 -7.61 9.18
N HIS A 239 -1.67 -8.58 9.99
CA HIS A 239 -1.80 -8.42 11.44
C HIS A 239 -1.56 -9.77 12.12
N PHE A 240 -1.04 -9.78 13.35
CA PHE A 240 -0.86 -11.04 14.11
C PHE A 240 -2.18 -11.59 14.67
N ASP A 241 -3.23 -10.78 14.70
CA ASP A 241 -4.58 -11.18 15.14
C ASP A 241 -5.65 -10.41 14.31
N PRO A 242 -5.85 -10.76 13.03
CA PRO A 242 -6.79 -10.06 12.17
C PRO A 242 -8.23 -10.05 12.70
N ALA A 243 -8.63 -11.11 13.39
CA ALA A 243 -10.00 -11.24 13.92
C ALA A 243 -10.33 -10.13 14.94
N ASN A 244 -9.35 -9.65 15.69
CA ASN A 244 -9.50 -8.60 16.70
C ASN A 244 -8.94 -7.24 16.25
N ALA A 245 -8.50 -7.12 15.00
CA ALA A 245 -8.05 -5.86 14.44
C ALA A 245 -9.22 -4.84 14.40
N LYS A 246 -8.90 -3.59 14.70
CA LYS A 246 -9.90 -2.51 14.78
C LYS A 246 -10.37 -2.00 13.41
N SER A 247 -9.67 -2.36 12.34
CA SER A 247 -9.98 -1.99 10.97
C SER A 247 -9.63 -3.10 10.00
N ASP A 248 -10.53 -3.38 9.06
CA ASP A 248 -10.37 -4.32 7.93
C ASP A 248 -9.89 -5.74 8.28
N GLY A 249 -10.20 -6.22 9.47
CA GLY A 249 -9.77 -7.55 9.94
C GLY A 249 -10.16 -8.70 9.01
N ALA A 250 -11.31 -8.61 8.35
CA ALA A 250 -11.80 -9.63 7.42
C ALA A 250 -10.97 -9.72 6.12
N ASN A 251 -10.16 -8.71 5.82
CA ASN A 251 -9.39 -8.62 4.57
C ASN A 251 -7.91 -8.94 4.75
N MET A 252 -7.36 -8.77 5.96
CA MET A 252 -5.93 -8.86 6.20
C MET A 252 -5.42 -10.29 6.16
N LEU A 253 -4.18 -10.45 5.68
CA LEU A 253 -3.43 -11.68 5.83
C LEU A 253 -2.99 -11.85 7.29
N HIS A 254 -3.14 -13.04 7.84
CA HIS A 254 -2.53 -13.36 9.12
C HIS A 254 -1.00 -13.33 8.97
N LEU A 255 -0.32 -12.66 9.90
CA LEU A 255 1.13 -12.43 9.85
C LEU A 255 1.95 -13.73 9.75
N ASP A 256 1.47 -14.82 10.35
CA ASP A 256 2.13 -16.13 10.29
C ASP A 256 2.24 -16.71 8.88
N TYR A 257 1.41 -16.26 7.93
CA TYR A 257 1.45 -16.70 6.55
C TYR A 257 2.31 -15.82 5.63
N PHE A 258 2.79 -14.70 6.14
CA PHE A 258 3.51 -13.72 5.33
C PHE A 258 4.83 -14.28 4.78
N GLU A 259 5.64 -14.95 5.59
CA GLU A 259 6.92 -15.50 5.15
C GLU A 259 6.75 -16.55 4.04
N ASN A 260 5.82 -17.48 4.21
CA ASN A 260 5.56 -18.51 3.21
C ASN A 260 5.08 -17.89 1.88
N LEU A 261 4.20 -16.89 1.95
CA LEU A 261 3.74 -16.18 0.75
C LEU A 261 4.90 -15.48 0.05
N MET A 262 5.70 -14.70 0.78
CA MET A 262 6.83 -13.97 0.20
C MET A 262 7.88 -14.91 -0.41
N THR A 263 8.15 -16.02 0.23
CA THR A 263 9.08 -17.06 -0.29
C THR A 263 8.63 -17.57 -1.67
N LYS A 264 7.33 -17.85 -1.82
CA LYS A 264 6.77 -18.27 -3.11
C LYS A 264 6.87 -17.17 -4.16
N LEU A 265 6.54 -15.92 -3.79
CA LEU A 265 6.58 -14.79 -4.71
C LEU A 265 8.01 -14.48 -5.18
N VAL A 266 8.99 -14.58 -4.30
CA VAL A 266 10.42 -14.42 -4.65
C VAL A 266 10.87 -15.49 -5.65
N ALA A 267 10.46 -16.75 -5.46
CA ALA A 267 10.77 -17.83 -6.39
C ALA A 267 10.17 -17.57 -7.79
N ILE A 268 8.93 -17.10 -7.85
CA ILE A 268 8.27 -16.75 -9.10
C ILE A 268 8.98 -15.56 -9.77
N ARG A 269 9.32 -14.50 -9.01
CA ARG A 269 10.03 -13.33 -9.53
C ARG A 269 11.38 -13.73 -10.12
N LYS A 270 12.13 -14.57 -9.43
CA LYS A 270 13.41 -15.07 -9.93
C LYS A 270 13.28 -15.80 -11.28
N THR A 271 12.20 -16.55 -11.45
CA THR A 271 11.91 -17.24 -12.72
C THR A 271 11.53 -16.22 -13.80
N ILE A 272 10.63 -15.29 -13.51
CA ILE A 272 10.19 -14.26 -14.46
C ILE A 272 11.36 -13.36 -14.92
N ASN A 273 12.29 -13.06 -14.05
CA ASN A 273 13.47 -12.25 -14.41
C ASN A 273 14.41 -12.92 -15.44
N GLN A 274 14.16 -14.18 -15.80
CA GLN A 274 14.92 -14.90 -16.83
C GLN A 274 14.34 -14.71 -18.24
N PHE A 275 13.17 -14.12 -18.38
CA PHE A 275 12.49 -13.87 -19.64
C PHE A 275 12.53 -12.37 -19.97
#